data_073db53211232f15026ccfc814ce1eb1
#
_entry.id   073db53211232f15026ccfc814ce1eb1
#
_cell.length_a   1.000
_cell.length_b   1.000
_cell.length_c   1.000
_cell.angle_alpha   90.00
_cell.angle_beta   90.00
_cell.angle_gamma   90.00
#
_symmetry.space_group_name_H-M   'P 1'
#
loop_
_entity.id
_entity.type
_entity.pdbx_description
1 polymer ?
#
loop_
_entity_poly.entity_id
_entity_poly.type
_entity_poly.pdbx_seq_one_letter_code
_entity_poly.pdbx_strand_id
1 'polypeptide(L)'
;MIMELRVIGKGAKYTVVDKDDRLLYNIKKKGFSARYNLMDASNYNLYTLVQTGDAKRPSFTIILNDNVFMTMECTSMFLDPTIKVRHKTMHFEISSKDRKEFDIILDGNKVGHIQSLVGVNGEMQFHINVDNKAFDDYIPLFAVAIDKAFTEMNR
;
A
#
# COMPACT_ATOMS: atom_id res chain seq x y z
N MET A 1 -17.22 -3.04 11.95
CA MET A 1 -16.67 -4.30 11.42
C MET A 1 -15.36 -4.02 10.72
N ILE A 2 -14.38 -4.87 10.90
CA ILE A 2 -13.00 -4.64 10.42
C ILE A 2 -12.66 -5.68 9.35
N MET A 3 -12.06 -5.20 8.26
CA MET A 3 -11.49 -6.02 7.22
C MET A 3 -10.02 -6.27 7.54
N GLU A 4 -9.61 -7.54 7.59
CA GLU A 4 -8.23 -7.94 7.89
C GLU A 4 -7.58 -8.53 6.66
N LEU A 5 -6.40 -8.01 6.30
CA LEU A 5 -5.63 -8.45 5.15
C LEU A 5 -4.17 -8.64 5.53
N ARG A 6 -3.48 -9.54 4.81
CA ARG A 6 -2.03 -9.64 4.87
C ARG A 6 -1.46 -9.49 3.46
N VAL A 7 -0.51 -8.58 3.33
CA VAL A 7 0.22 -8.37 2.08
C VAL A 7 1.61 -8.97 2.27
N ILE A 8 1.95 -9.96 1.44
CA ILE A 8 3.19 -10.73 1.58
C ILE A 8 4.05 -10.48 0.35
N GLY A 9 5.24 -9.88 0.57
CA GLY A 9 6.17 -9.56 -0.50
C GLY A 9 7.10 -10.73 -0.80
N LYS A 10 7.32 -10.99 -2.08
CA LYS A 10 8.28 -12.00 -2.54
C LYS A 10 8.86 -11.55 -3.88
N GLY A 11 10.09 -11.06 -3.83
CA GLY A 11 10.72 -10.48 -5.02
C GLY A 11 9.96 -9.25 -5.50
N ALA A 12 9.59 -9.23 -6.77
CA ALA A 12 8.84 -8.12 -7.39
C ALA A 12 7.32 -8.32 -7.32
N LYS A 13 6.87 -9.21 -6.46
CA LYS A 13 5.47 -9.63 -6.39
C LYS A 13 4.96 -9.56 -4.97
N TYR A 14 3.67 -9.24 -4.81
CA TYR A 14 2.99 -9.30 -3.52
C TYR A 14 1.74 -10.16 -3.67
N THR A 15 1.47 -10.94 -2.63
CA THR A 15 0.24 -11.73 -2.53
C THR A 15 -0.58 -11.17 -1.38
N VAL A 16 -1.86 -10.98 -1.59
CA VAL A 16 -2.77 -10.45 -0.57
C VAL A 16 -3.78 -11.53 -0.21
N VAL A 17 -3.81 -11.89 1.07
CA VAL A 17 -4.70 -12.92 1.58
C VAL A 17 -5.56 -12.36 2.71
N ASP A 18 -6.70 -13.03 2.98
CA ASP A 18 -7.55 -12.68 4.11
C ASP A 18 -7.09 -13.41 5.38
N LYS A 19 -7.84 -13.27 6.46
CA LYS A 19 -7.53 -13.91 7.75
C LYS A 19 -7.52 -15.44 7.71
N ASP A 20 -8.19 -16.03 6.70
CA ASP A 20 -8.25 -17.48 6.52
C ASP A 20 -7.30 -17.97 5.44
N ASP A 21 -6.31 -17.15 5.07
CA ASP A 21 -5.29 -17.42 4.05
C ASP A 21 -5.85 -17.59 2.63
N ARG A 22 -7.06 -17.10 2.38
CA ARG A 22 -7.62 -17.12 1.02
C ARG A 22 -7.06 -15.99 0.19
N LEU A 23 -6.67 -16.31 -1.04
CA LEU A 23 -6.11 -15.32 -1.96
C LEU A 23 -7.19 -14.31 -2.36
N LEU A 24 -6.89 -13.02 -2.15
CA LEU A 24 -7.77 -11.93 -2.56
C LEU A 24 -7.21 -11.20 -3.78
N TYR A 25 -5.91 -10.90 -3.78
CA TYR A 25 -5.27 -10.14 -4.84
C TYR A 25 -3.85 -10.62 -5.07
N ASN A 26 -3.36 -10.37 -6.29
CA ASN A 26 -1.95 -10.43 -6.63
C ASN A 26 -1.51 -9.05 -7.09
N ILE A 27 -0.33 -8.63 -6.67
CA ILE A 27 0.27 -7.37 -7.10
C ILE A 27 1.59 -7.72 -7.76
N LYS A 28 1.72 -7.42 -9.06
CA LYS A 28 2.91 -7.78 -9.83
C LYS A 28 3.51 -6.57 -10.51
N LYS A 29 4.84 -6.47 -10.41
CA LYS A 29 5.59 -5.44 -11.13
C LYS A 29 5.55 -5.78 -12.63
N LYS A 30 5.29 -4.77 -13.46
CA LYS A 30 5.24 -4.93 -14.90
C LYS A 30 6.64 -4.75 -15.49
N GLY A 31 7.35 -5.85 -15.76
CA GLY A 31 8.69 -5.84 -16.34
C GLY A 31 9.68 -5.04 -15.50
N PHE A 32 10.47 -4.19 -16.13
CA PHE A 32 11.42 -3.31 -15.45
C PHE A 32 10.85 -1.95 -15.12
N SER A 33 9.57 -1.72 -15.40
CA SER A 33 8.95 -0.44 -15.12
C SER A 33 8.65 -0.29 -13.62
N ALA A 34 8.39 0.94 -13.19
CA ALA A 34 7.98 1.22 -11.81
C ALA A 34 6.46 1.11 -11.66
N ARG A 35 5.86 0.17 -12.36
CA ARG A 35 4.40 -0.07 -12.36
C ARG A 35 4.08 -1.39 -11.69
N TYR A 36 3.07 -1.37 -10.82
CA TYR A 36 2.61 -2.55 -10.10
C TYR A 36 1.12 -2.72 -10.37
N ASN A 37 0.74 -3.84 -10.97
CA ASN A 37 -0.65 -4.14 -11.28
C ASN A 37 -1.29 -4.91 -10.14
N LEU A 38 -2.38 -4.38 -9.62
CA LEU A 38 -3.21 -5.04 -8.61
C LEU A 38 -4.31 -5.81 -9.33
N MET A 39 -4.26 -7.13 -9.21
CA MET A 39 -5.20 -8.02 -9.88
C MET A 39 -6.01 -8.81 -8.85
N ASP A 40 -7.29 -9.06 -9.15
CA ASP A 40 -8.10 -9.94 -8.32
C ASP A 40 -7.68 -11.40 -8.48
N ALA A 41 -8.34 -12.31 -7.78
CA ALA A 41 -8.01 -13.73 -7.81
C ALA A 41 -8.20 -14.35 -9.20
N SER A 42 -8.97 -13.71 -10.09
CA SER A 42 -9.18 -14.13 -11.46
C SER A 42 -8.23 -13.46 -12.46
N ASN A 43 -7.21 -12.74 -11.95
CA ASN A 43 -6.21 -12.03 -12.74
C ASN A 43 -6.77 -10.85 -13.54
N TYR A 44 -7.90 -10.29 -13.10
CA TYR A 44 -8.42 -9.06 -13.66
C TYR A 44 -7.72 -7.87 -13.02
N ASN A 45 -7.15 -6.97 -13.82
CA ASN A 45 -6.44 -5.80 -13.31
C ASN A 45 -7.43 -4.74 -12.81
N LEU A 46 -7.36 -4.45 -11.51
CA LEU A 46 -8.26 -3.47 -10.86
C LEU A 46 -7.65 -2.07 -10.84
N TYR A 47 -6.38 -1.99 -10.42
CA TYR A 47 -5.65 -0.72 -10.30
C TYR A 47 -4.19 -0.93 -10.66
N THR A 48 -3.52 0.17 -11.00
CA THR A 48 -2.07 0.16 -11.21
C THR A 48 -1.44 1.24 -10.33
N LEU A 49 -0.42 0.85 -9.55
CA LEU A 49 0.39 1.78 -8.78
C LEU A 49 1.63 2.12 -9.59
N VAL A 50 1.90 3.41 -9.79
CA VAL A 50 3.09 3.88 -10.50
C VAL A 50 3.94 4.67 -9.53
N GLN A 51 5.20 4.26 -9.35
CA GLN A 51 6.16 5.02 -8.58
C GLN A 51 6.80 6.09 -9.46
N THR A 52 6.79 7.34 -8.99
CA THR A 52 7.35 8.49 -9.68
C THR A 52 8.23 9.28 -8.71
N GLY A 53 8.83 10.35 -9.20
CA GLY A 53 9.62 11.24 -8.38
C GLY A 53 11.01 10.69 -8.07
N ASP A 54 11.66 11.33 -7.09
CA ASP A 54 13.03 11.03 -6.68
C ASP A 54 13.03 9.77 -5.79
N ALA A 55 14.03 8.90 -5.96
CA ALA A 55 14.19 7.70 -5.13
C ALA A 55 14.30 8.04 -3.63
N LYS A 56 14.81 9.22 -3.29
CA LYS A 56 14.93 9.66 -1.90
C LYS A 56 13.62 10.13 -1.30
N ARG A 57 12.69 10.56 -2.14
CA ARG A 57 11.35 10.98 -1.73
C ARG A 57 10.39 10.58 -2.83
N PRO A 58 10.01 9.31 -2.87
CA PRO A 58 9.15 8.81 -3.95
C PRO A 58 7.74 9.37 -3.85
N SER A 59 7.11 9.46 -5.01
CA SER A 59 5.69 9.74 -5.15
C SER A 59 5.06 8.57 -5.86
N PHE A 60 3.75 8.42 -5.71
CA PHE A 60 3.03 7.33 -6.34
C PHE A 60 1.73 7.85 -6.94
N THR A 61 1.27 7.17 -7.98
CA THR A 61 -0.03 7.44 -8.59
C THR A 61 -0.77 6.13 -8.71
N ILE A 62 -2.04 6.11 -8.31
CA ILE A 62 -2.93 4.97 -8.52
C ILE A 62 -3.79 5.27 -9.72
N ILE A 63 -3.76 4.37 -10.70
CA ILE A 63 -4.45 4.50 -11.97
C ILE A 63 -5.62 3.53 -12.03
N LEU A 64 -6.77 4.03 -12.45
CA LEU A 64 -7.99 3.24 -12.69
C LEU A 64 -8.48 3.52 -14.10
N ASN A 65 -8.58 2.48 -14.92
CA ASN A 65 -9.05 2.59 -16.31
C ASN A 65 -8.30 3.69 -17.09
N ASP A 66 -6.96 3.64 -17.03
CA ASP A 66 -6.04 4.56 -17.71
C ASP A 66 -6.13 6.02 -17.26
N ASN A 67 -6.84 6.29 -16.18
CA ASN A 67 -6.97 7.64 -15.61
C ASN A 67 -6.38 7.68 -14.20
N VAL A 68 -5.80 8.83 -13.84
CA VAL A 68 -5.31 9.04 -12.48
C VAL A 68 -6.50 9.02 -11.52
N PHE A 69 -6.45 8.09 -10.56
CA PHE A 69 -7.48 7.95 -9.53
C PHE A 69 -7.06 8.60 -8.22
N MET A 70 -5.82 8.34 -7.79
CA MET A 70 -5.24 8.91 -6.58
C MET A 70 -3.80 9.32 -6.80
N THR A 71 -3.34 10.34 -6.07
CA THR A 71 -1.93 10.70 -6.00
C THR A 71 -1.44 10.54 -4.57
N MET A 72 -0.19 10.12 -4.42
CA MET A 72 0.44 9.86 -3.12
C MET A 72 1.77 10.56 -3.04
N GLU A 73 1.97 11.33 -1.97
CA GLU A 73 3.22 12.06 -1.72
C GLU A 73 3.79 11.68 -0.36
N CYS A 74 5.09 11.39 -0.33
CA CYS A 74 5.80 11.22 0.93
C CYS A 74 6.16 12.59 1.46
N THR A 75 5.43 13.08 2.45
CA THR A 75 5.64 14.40 3.02
C THR A 75 6.66 14.41 4.14
N SER A 76 6.94 13.23 4.73
CA SER A 76 8.00 13.06 5.72
C SER A 76 8.61 11.69 5.52
N MET A 77 9.96 11.63 5.46
CA MET A 77 10.69 10.38 5.19
C MET A 77 11.34 9.78 6.43
N PHE A 78 11.79 10.61 7.35
CA PHE A 78 12.62 10.14 8.48
C PHE A 78 11.91 10.25 9.82
N LEU A 79 11.50 11.45 10.19
CA LEU A 79 10.73 11.67 11.42
C LEU A 79 9.27 11.55 11.07
N ASP A 80 8.57 10.64 11.77
CA ASP A 80 7.15 10.38 11.53
C ASP A 80 6.86 10.16 10.04
N PRO A 81 7.39 9.07 9.44
CA PRO A 81 7.15 8.80 8.02
C PRO A 81 5.68 8.95 7.66
N THR A 82 5.40 9.72 6.62
CA THR A 82 4.03 10.08 6.26
C THR A 82 3.83 10.09 4.75
N ILE A 83 2.75 9.45 4.31
CA ILE A 83 2.29 9.51 2.92
C ILE A 83 0.92 10.17 2.92
N LYS A 84 0.76 11.23 2.12
CA LYS A 84 -0.55 11.84 1.90
C LYS A 84 -1.13 11.36 0.60
N VAL A 85 -2.37 10.88 0.66
CA VAL A 85 -3.09 10.31 -0.48
C VAL A 85 -4.28 11.19 -0.79
N ARG A 86 -4.40 11.60 -2.06
CA ARG A 86 -5.47 12.49 -2.49
C ARG A 86 -6.29 11.88 -3.63
N HIS A 87 -7.58 11.94 -3.45
CA HIS A 87 -8.58 11.70 -4.49
C HIS A 87 -9.54 12.90 -4.44
N LYS A 88 -10.36 13.09 -5.47
CA LYS A 88 -11.24 14.26 -5.58
C LYS A 88 -11.97 14.64 -4.30
N THR A 89 -12.51 13.64 -3.58
CA THR A 89 -13.31 13.87 -2.38
C THR A 89 -12.76 13.22 -1.13
N MET A 90 -11.66 12.46 -1.24
CA MET A 90 -11.09 11.72 -0.12
C MET A 90 -9.63 12.09 0.08
N HIS A 91 -9.25 12.29 1.33
CA HIS A 91 -7.86 12.56 1.68
C HIS A 91 -7.45 11.57 2.76
N PHE A 92 -6.50 10.69 2.42
CA PHE A 92 -5.89 9.78 3.39
C PHE A 92 -4.57 10.34 3.86
N GLU A 93 -4.22 10.00 5.08
CA GLU A 93 -2.88 10.19 5.60
C GLU A 93 -2.43 8.87 6.22
N ILE A 94 -1.28 8.38 5.78
CA ILE A 94 -0.69 7.15 6.30
C ILE A 94 0.57 7.57 7.03
N SER A 95 0.61 7.42 8.35
CA SER A 95 1.72 7.94 9.15
C SER A 95 2.15 6.98 10.23
N SER A 96 3.44 7.06 10.60
CA SER A 96 4.04 6.19 11.60
C SER A 96 5.00 7.00 12.47
N LYS A 97 5.19 6.52 13.70
CA LYS A 97 6.20 7.07 14.60
C LYS A 97 7.43 6.18 14.74
N ASP A 98 7.29 4.90 14.39
CA ASP A 98 8.34 3.90 14.59
C ASP A 98 8.71 3.12 13.32
N ARG A 99 8.10 3.45 12.18
CA ARG A 99 8.28 2.78 10.88
C ARG A 99 7.76 1.34 10.84
N LYS A 100 7.09 0.90 11.89
CA LYS A 100 6.53 -0.45 11.97
C LYS A 100 5.02 -0.43 11.99
N GLU A 101 4.46 0.54 12.67
CA GLU A 101 3.02 0.68 12.86
C GLU A 101 2.56 1.96 12.19
N PHE A 102 1.68 1.85 11.20
CA PHE A 102 1.16 2.99 10.44
C PHE A 102 -0.34 3.12 10.68
N ASP A 103 -0.77 4.34 10.93
CA ASP A 103 -2.20 4.65 11.02
C ASP A 103 -2.71 5.09 9.66
N ILE A 104 -3.91 4.63 9.31
CA ILE A 104 -4.63 5.10 8.11
C ILE A 104 -5.69 6.07 8.59
N ILE A 105 -5.57 7.32 8.18
CA ILE A 105 -6.48 8.39 8.57
C ILE A 105 -7.20 8.87 7.32
N LEU A 106 -8.53 8.84 7.33
CA LEU A 106 -9.36 9.32 6.23
C LEU A 106 -10.14 10.54 6.70
N ASP A 107 -9.88 11.69 6.04
CA ASP A 107 -10.55 12.97 6.35
C ASP A 107 -10.54 13.28 7.84
N GLY A 108 -9.39 13.03 8.49
CA GLY A 108 -9.19 13.34 9.91
C GLY A 108 -9.57 12.24 10.89
N ASN A 109 -10.17 11.13 10.41
CA ASN A 109 -10.60 10.03 11.27
C ASN A 109 -9.76 8.80 11.04
N LYS A 110 -9.29 8.16 12.11
CA LYS A 110 -8.57 6.89 11.98
C LYS A 110 -9.52 5.81 11.53
N VAL A 111 -9.24 5.21 10.36
CA VAL A 111 -10.06 4.15 9.77
C VAL A 111 -9.33 2.82 9.69
N GLY A 112 -8.05 2.79 9.98
CA GLY A 112 -7.30 1.56 9.87
C GLY A 112 -5.87 1.66 10.35
N HIS A 113 -5.16 0.55 10.17
CA HIS A 113 -3.81 0.38 10.68
C HIS A 113 -3.07 -0.61 9.80
N ILE A 114 -1.79 -0.34 9.55
CA ILE A 114 -0.92 -1.24 8.80
C ILE A 114 0.30 -1.52 9.67
N GLN A 115 0.55 -2.79 9.96
CA GLN A 115 1.73 -3.22 10.69
C GLN A 115 2.73 -3.83 9.72
N SER A 116 3.96 -3.34 9.75
CA SER A 116 5.07 -3.86 8.93
C SER A 116 5.82 -4.91 9.73
N LEU A 117 6.02 -6.09 9.14
CA LEU A 117 6.66 -7.23 9.77
C LEU A 117 7.68 -7.85 8.81
N VAL A 118 8.69 -8.52 9.38
CA VAL A 118 9.61 -9.34 8.60
C VAL A 118 9.25 -10.80 8.86
N GLY A 119 8.98 -11.55 7.80
CA GLY A 119 8.62 -12.95 7.90
C GLY A 119 9.81 -13.84 8.18
N VAL A 120 9.53 -15.14 8.36
CA VAL A 120 10.53 -16.16 8.74
C VAL A 120 11.66 -16.27 7.72
N ASN A 121 11.35 -16.08 6.45
CA ASN A 121 12.31 -16.17 5.34
C ASN A 121 12.85 -14.80 4.92
N GLY A 122 12.66 -13.78 5.75
CA GLY A 122 13.13 -12.43 5.46
C GLY A 122 12.23 -11.63 4.55
N GLU A 123 11.08 -12.17 4.13
CA GLU A 123 10.11 -11.46 3.31
C GLU A 123 9.38 -10.39 4.12
N MET A 124 9.02 -9.29 3.46
CA MET A 124 8.23 -8.25 4.09
C MET A 124 6.76 -8.67 4.11
N GLN A 125 6.12 -8.46 5.24
CA GLN A 125 4.69 -8.67 5.41
C GLN A 125 4.04 -7.43 5.99
N PHE A 126 2.82 -7.17 5.57
CA PHE A 126 2.04 -6.05 6.09
C PHE A 126 0.67 -6.57 6.51
N HIS A 127 0.35 -6.39 7.80
CA HIS A 127 -0.97 -6.73 8.32
C HIS A 127 -1.81 -5.47 8.29
N ILE A 128 -2.92 -5.52 7.57
CA ILE A 128 -3.82 -4.38 7.39
C ILE A 128 -5.13 -4.66 8.09
N ASN A 129 -5.52 -3.75 8.98
CA ASN A 129 -6.84 -3.73 9.57
C ASN A 129 -7.50 -2.42 9.16
N VAL A 130 -8.64 -2.49 8.52
CA VAL A 130 -9.33 -1.30 8.05
C VAL A 130 -10.83 -1.46 8.27
N ASP A 131 -11.50 -0.37 8.64
CA ASP A 131 -12.95 -0.33 8.77
C ASP A 131 -13.57 -0.74 7.43
N ASN A 132 -14.54 -1.66 7.46
CA ASN A 132 -15.22 -2.14 6.26
C ASN A 132 -15.77 -0.99 5.39
N LYS A 133 -16.22 0.08 6.02
CA LYS A 133 -16.78 1.22 5.29
C LYS A 133 -15.72 2.02 4.54
N ALA A 134 -14.46 1.95 4.99
CA ALA A 134 -13.35 2.65 4.35
C ALA A 134 -12.58 1.74 3.39
N PHE A 135 -12.86 0.44 3.41
CA PHE A 135 -12.15 -0.51 2.55
C PHE A 135 -12.56 -0.36 1.10
N ASP A 136 -11.57 -0.41 0.21
CA ASP A 136 -11.74 -0.55 -1.23
C ASP A 136 -10.56 -1.37 -1.74
N ASP A 137 -10.67 -1.86 -2.97
CA ASP A 137 -9.65 -2.74 -3.57
C ASP A 137 -8.26 -2.12 -3.67
N TYR A 138 -8.14 -0.79 -3.65
CA TYR A 138 -6.83 -0.12 -3.72
C TYR A 138 -6.06 -0.13 -2.39
N ILE A 139 -6.69 -0.44 -1.27
CA ILE A 139 -6.06 -0.39 0.05
C ILE A 139 -4.75 -1.20 0.13
N PRO A 140 -4.66 -2.41 -0.43
CA PRO A 140 -3.39 -3.14 -0.40
C PRO A 140 -2.23 -2.40 -1.06
N LEU A 141 -2.49 -1.49 -1.99
CA LEU A 141 -1.45 -0.69 -2.63
C LEU A 141 -0.82 0.32 -1.65
N PHE A 142 -1.50 0.67 -0.57
CA PHE A 142 -0.92 1.50 0.49
C PHE A 142 0.27 0.78 1.13
N ALA A 143 0.17 -0.53 1.32
CA ALA A 143 1.27 -1.33 1.87
C ALA A 143 2.45 -1.38 0.90
N VAL A 144 2.19 -1.48 -0.40
CA VAL A 144 3.25 -1.46 -1.41
C VAL A 144 3.97 -0.11 -1.40
N ALA A 145 3.22 0.99 -1.28
CA ALA A 145 3.81 2.33 -1.18
C ALA A 145 4.70 2.46 0.06
N ILE A 146 4.25 1.94 1.20
CA ILE A 146 5.04 1.92 2.44
C ILE A 146 6.34 1.13 2.20
N ASP A 147 6.25 -0.04 1.59
CA ASP A 147 7.41 -0.88 1.32
C ASP A 147 8.43 -0.14 0.45
N LYS A 148 7.98 0.45 -0.64
CA LYS A 148 8.86 1.17 -1.56
C LYS A 148 9.42 2.46 -0.98
N ALA A 149 8.63 3.19 -0.20
CA ALA A 149 9.05 4.47 0.35
C ALA A 149 9.96 4.33 1.58
N PHE A 150 9.66 3.41 2.47
CA PHE A 150 10.26 3.40 3.79
C PHE A 150 11.09 2.15 4.10
N THR A 151 10.69 0.97 3.63
CA THR A 151 11.41 -0.25 4.00
C THR A 151 12.59 -0.55 3.08
N GLU A 152 12.50 -0.26 1.79
CA GLU A 152 13.60 -0.49 0.86
C GLU A 152 14.82 0.37 1.15
N MET A 153 14.63 1.57 1.70
CA MET A 153 15.72 2.49 2.05
C MET A 153 16.61 1.93 3.16
N ASN A 154 16.14 0.96 3.91
CA ASN A 154 16.84 0.37 5.05
C ASN A 154 17.45 -1.00 4.75
N ARG A 155 17.41 -1.42 3.51
CA ARG A 155 17.96 -2.71 3.09
C ARG A 155 19.36 -2.59 2.54
#